data_f82db660526dd5b93ffaf5208f17283f
#
_entry.id   f82db660526dd5b93ffaf5208f17283f
#
_cell.length_a   1.000
_cell.length_b   1.000
_cell.length_c   1.000
_cell.angle_alpha   90.00
_cell.angle_beta   90.00
_cell.angle_gamma   90.00
#
_symmetry.space_group_name_H-M   'P 1'
#
loop_
_entity.id
_entity.type
_entity.pdbx_description
1 polymer ?
#
loop_
_entity_poly.entity_id
_entity_poly.type
_entity_poly.pdbx_seq_one_letter_code
_entity_poly.pdbx_strand_id
1 'polypeptide(L)'
;GRVRSYLIKNRIPYSEKPHATPHYHNVVLPKAGGRRGIPTIEFPDGRVIRDGVAIVDHFESLNDNLHSPSTVRQSAVSRLLDAIASEGLLRPCMHYRWNHDQSNREFLQFHFETIYKDHSNPSKMAADRMQEIRENVNPAWGVVPETHDLIESMHVALLTKLNQHFSKHPYFLGSKPCIADFGMMAPMYG
;
A
#
# COMPACT_ATOMS: atom_id res chain seq x y z
N GLY A 1 -1.28 2.36 3.31
CA GLY A 1 -1.91 1.25 4.02
C GLY A 1 -0.93 0.57 4.97
N ARG A 2 -0.19 -0.48 4.53
CA ARG A 2 0.64 -1.39 5.38
C ARG A 2 1.52 -0.65 6.40
N VAL A 3 2.47 0.15 5.95
CA VAL A 3 3.45 0.81 6.84
C VAL A 3 2.76 1.78 7.79
N ARG A 4 1.84 2.60 7.29
CA ARG A 4 1.10 3.56 8.12
C ARG A 4 0.34 2.85 9.25
N SER A 5 -0.42 1.79 8.94
CA SER A 5 -1.18 1.04 9.94
C SER A 5 -0.27 0.38 10.98
N TYR A 6 0.89 -0.15 10.55
CA TYR A 6 1.88 -0.72 11.45
C TYR A 6 2.47 0.33 12.39
N LEU A 7 2.92 1.47 11.88
CA LEU A 7 3.51 2.55 12.68
C LEU A 7 2.51 3.10 13.70
N ILE A 8 1.27 3.34 13.29
CA ILE A 8 0.18 3.80 14.17
C ILE A 8 -0.10 2.79 15.27
N LYS A 9 -0.28 1.52 14.92
CA LYS A 9 -0.58 0.45 15.89
C LYS A 9 0.50 0.32 16.95
N ASN A 10 1.76 0.48 16.57
CA ASN A 10 2.91 0.35 17.46
C ASN A 10 3.35 1.68 18.07
N ARG A 11 2.59 2.77 17.85
CA ARG A 11 2.89 4.12 18.38
C ARG A 11 4.29 4.62 18.03
N ILE A 12 4.78 4.25 16.85
CA ILE A 12 6.06 4.71 16.32
C ILE A 12 5.84 6.11 15.72
N PRO A 13 6.50 7.16 16.22
CA PRO A 13 6.32 8.51 15.70
C PRO A 13 6.92 8.62 14.30
N TYR A 14 6.20 9.25 13.39
CA TYR A 14 6.65 9.51 12.03
C TYR A 14 6.02 10.80 11.46
N SER A 15 6.63 11.32 10.41
CA SER A 15 6.05 12.39 9.59
C SER A 15 5.97 11.96 8.14
N GLU A 16 4.89 12.32 7.45
CA GLU A 16 4.73 12.02 6.03
C GLU A 16 5.15 13.21 5.18
N LYS A 17 5.87 12.92 4.11
CA LYS A 17 6.29 13.93 3.12
C LYS A 17 5.95 13.44 1.71
N PRO A 18 5.54 14.34 0.81
CA PRO A 18 5.35 14.02 -0.59
C PRO A 18 6.66 13.51 -1.22
N HIS A 19 6.55 12.53 -2.11
CA HIS A 19 7.70 11.99 -2.82
C HIS A 19 8.14 12.84 -4.04
N ALA A 20 7.30 13.79 -4.49
CA ALA A 20 7.64 14.68 -5.60
C ALA A 20 8.38 15.94 -5.11
N THR A 21 9.44 15.77 -4.30
CA THR A 21 10.23 16.87 -3.75
C THR A 21 11.69 16.75 -4.17
N PRO A 22 12.43 17.89 -4.26
CA PRO A 22 13.88 17.85 -4.51
C PRO A 22 14.64 16.99 -3.51
N HIS A 23 14.27 17.03 -2.23
CA HIS A 23 14.89 16.18 -1.20
C HIS A 23 14.71 14.69 -1.51
N TYR A 24 13.48 14.26 -1.85
CA TYR A 24 13.24 12.87 -2.21
C TYR A 24 14.10 12.45 -3.42
N HIS A 25 14.11 13.25 -4.48
CA HIS A 25 14.84 12.91 -5.71
C HIS A 25 16.36 12.93 -5.55
N ASN A 26 16.90 13.91 -4.83
CA ASN A 26 18.35 14.12 -4.74
C ASN A 26 19.01 13.38 -3.59
N VAL A 27 18.27 13.03 -2.53
CA VAL A 27 18.82 12.42 -1.31
C VAL A 27 18.23 11.04 -1.07
N VAL A 28 16.90 10.92 -0.98
CA VAL A 28 16.24 9.68 -0.56
C VAL A 28 16.29 8.62 -1.66
N LEU A 29 15.94 8.98 -2.88
CA LEU A 29 15.87 8.05 -4.01
C LEU A 29 17.21 7.38 -4.34
N PRO A 30 18.36 8.09 -4.40
CA PRO A 30 19.67 7.45 -4.59
C PRO A 30 20.00 6.45 -3.48
N LYS A 31 19.73 6.80 -2.22
CA LYS A 31 19.95 5.90 -1.07
C LYS A 31 19.00 4.69 -1.07
N ALA A 32 17.82 4.83 -1.67
CA ALA A 32 16.86 3.75 -1.88
C ALA A 32 17.19 2.83 -3.08
N GLY A 33 18.37 2.97 -3.67
CA GLY A 33 18.84 2.18 -4.83
C GLY A 33 18.39 2.73 -6.18
N GLY A 34 17.99 4.01 -6.27
CA GLY A 34 17.64 4.70 -7.52
C GLY A 34 16.28 4.28 -8.14
N ARG A 35 15.60 3.30 -7.59
CA ARG A 35 14.28 2.86 -8.07
C ARG A 35 13.18 3.62 -7.36
N ARG A 36 12.33 4.27 -8.13
CA ARG A 36 11.12 4.90 -7.59
C ARG A 36 10.23 3.84 -6.95
N GLY A 37 9.77 4.10 -5.76
CA GLY A 37 8.89 3.21 -5.02
C GLY A 37 8.48 3.84 -3.68
N ILE A 38 7.23 3.68 -3.34
CA ILE A 38 6.64 4.08 -2.07
C ILE A 38 5.96 2.85 -1.45
N PRO A 39 6.00 2.69 -0.13
CA PRO A 39 6.60 3.58 0.86
C PRO A 39 8.13 3.51 0.92
N THR A 40 8.74 4.62 1.34
CA THR A 40 10.16 4.73 1.68
C THR A 40 10.27 5.47 3.00
N ILE A 41 11.11 4.98 3.93
CA ILE A 41 11.40 5.65 5.20
C ILE A 41 12.84 6.17 5.17
N GLU A 42 13.03 7.42 5.59
CA GLU A 42 14.30 8.00 5.93
C GLU A 42 14.39 8.16 7.46
N PHE A 43 15.47 7.68 8.04
CA PHE A 43 15.75 7.77 9.48
C PHE A 43 16.54 9.04 9.81
N PRO A 44 16.53 9.51 11.10
CA PRO A 44 17.29 10.68 11.51
C PRO A 44 18.80 10.57 11.25
N ASP A 45 19.36 9.37 11.23
CA ASP A 45 20.75 9.10 10.90
C ASP A 45 21.05 9.10 9.38
N GLY A 46 20.03 9.36 8.58
CA GLY A 46 20.11 9.41 7.12
C GLY A 46 20.09 8.05 6.42
N ARG A 47 19.86 6.94 7.13
CA ARG A 47 19.55 5.65 6.51
C ARG A 47 18.20 5.70 5.83
N VAL A 48 18.08 4.90 4.77
CA VAL A 48 16.83 4.79 4.01
C VAL A 48 16.47 3.32 3.85
N ILE A 49 15.21 2.98 4.11
CA ILE A 49 14.61 1.68 3.79
C ILE A 49 13.45 1.92 2.84
N ARG A 50 13.45 1.20 1.73
CA ARG A 50 12.37 1.19 0.76
C ARG A 50 11.65 -0.15 0.82
N ASP A 51 10.38 -0.16 0.40
CA ASP A 51 9.47 -1.29 0.37
C ASP A 51 8.72 -1.53 1.70
N GLY A 52 7.41 -1.77 1.58
CA GLY A 52 6.54 -1.90 2.74
C GLY A 52 6.82 -3.13 3.59
N VAL A 53 7.28 -4.23 2.98
CA VAL A 53 7.66 -5.46 3.71
C VAL A 53 8.95 -5.22 4.46
N ALA A 54 9.98 -4.71 3.78
CA ALA A 54 11.28 -4.43 4.38
C ALA A 54 11.20 -3.43 5.54
N ILE A 55 10.34 -2.42 5.43
CA ILE A 55 10.11 -1.45 6.50
C ILE A 55 9.48 -2.12 7.71
N VAL A 56 8.42 -2.90 7.52
CA VAL A 56 7.75 -3.62 8.62
C VAL A 56 8.70 -4.62 9.26
N ASP A 57 9.46 -5.40 8.48
CA ASP A 57 10.43 -6.36 8.99
C ASP A 57 11.53 -5.70 9.83
N HIS A 58 11.99 -4.50 9.41
CA HIS A 58 12.94 -3.73 10.20
C HIS A 58 12.37 -3.40 11.59
N PHE A 59 11.15 -2.88 11.67
CA PHE A 59 10.55 -2.54 12.95
C PHE A 59 10.15 -3.77 13.78
N GLU A 60 9.74 -4.87 13.14
CA GLU A 60 9.51 -6.14 13.84
C GLU A 60 10.79 -6.65 14.51
N SER A 61 11.93 -6.57 13.81
CA SER A 61 13.23 -6.98 14.38
C SER A 61 13.67 -6.14 15.59
N LEU A 62 13.19 -4.90 15.70
CA LEU A 62 13.45 -4.02 16.84
C LEU A 62 12.41 -4.19 17.98
N ASN A 63 11.31 -4.89 17.72
CA ASN A 63 10.18 -5.04 18.63
C ASN A 63 9.88 -6.52 18.93
N ASP A 64 10.90 -7.31 19.09
CA ASP A 64 10.84 -8.76 19.42
C ASP A 64 9.87 -9.56 18.55
N ASN A 65 9.68 -9.15 17.30
CA ASN A 65 8.76 -9.77 16.34
C ASN A 65 7.31 -9.88 16.87
N LEU A 66 6.82 -8.82 17.49
CA LEU A 66 5.54 -8.75 18.21
C LEU A 66 4.34 -9.23 17.37
N HIS A 67 4.34 -8.95 16.07
CA HIS A 67 3.27 -9.31 15.14
C HIS A 67 3.61 -10.50 14.24
N SER A 68 4.76 -11.12 14.46
CA SER A 68 5.17 -12.35 13.79
C SER A 68 4.78 -13.54 14.64
N PRO A 69 3.95 -14.48 14.12
CA PRO A 69 3.54 -15.66 14.86
C PRO A 69 4.74 -16.53 15.26
N SER A 70 4.66 -17.13 16.46
CA SER A 70 5.77 -17.93 17.02
C SER A 70 5.94 -19.30 16.36
N THR A 71 4.89 -19.85 15.73
CA THR A 71 4.99 -21.14 15.04
C THR A 71 5.33 -20.96 13.57
N VAL A 72 6.16 -21.82 13.03
CA VAL A 72 6.57 -21.80 11.61
C VAL A 72 5.35 -21.84 10.69
N ARG A 73 4.36 -22.68 11.00
CA ARG A 73 3.13 -22.80 10.20
C ARG A 73 2.34 -21.49 10.16
N GLN A 74 2.10 -20.87 11.31
CA GLN A 74 1.35 -19.61 11.38
C GLN A 74 2.14 -18.46 10.73
N SER A 75 3.46 -18.44 10.91
CA SER A 75 4.33 -17.46 10.26
C SER A 75 4.26 -17.58 8.73
N ALA A 76 4.32 -18.81 8.20
CA ALA A 76 4.18 -19.05 6.76
C ALA A 76 2.79 -18.61 6.24
N VAL A 77 1.71 -18.91 6.95
CA VAL A 77 0.35 -18.47 6.58
C VAL A 77 0.25 -16.95 6.62
N SER A 78 0.78 -16.29 7.66
CA SER A 78 0.79 -14.84 7.77
C SER A 78 1.51 -14.19 6.58
N ARG A 79 2.69 -14.70 6.20
CA ARG A 79 3.46 -14.20 5.05
C ARG A 79 2.78 -14.46 3.72
N LEU A 80 2.12 -15.61 3.57
CA LEU A 80 1.34 -15.91 2.37
C LEU A 80 0.16 -14.96 2.21
N LEU A 81 -0.58 -14.68 3.28
CA LEU A 81 -1.68 -13.72 3.26
C LEU A 81 -1.18 -12.29 3.00
N ASP A 82 -0.03 -11.91 3.54
CA ASP A 82 0.62 -10.64 3.26
C ASP A 82 1.01 -10.51 1.77
N ALA A 83 1.53 -11.57 1.17
CA ALA A 83 1.84 -11.60 -0.26
C ALA A 83 0.57 -11.54 -1.13
N ILE A 84 -0.49 -12.27 -0.75
CA ILE A 84 -1.80 -12.19 -1.43
C ILE A 84 -2.34 -10.76 -1.36
N ALA A 85 -2.22 -10.10 -0.23
CA ALA A 85 -2.67 -8.73 -0.05
C ALA A 85 -1.89 -7.74 -0.96
N SER A 86 -0.57 -7.83 -0.98
CA SER A 86 0.26 -6.88 -1.72
C SER A 86 0.26 -7.09 -3.23
N GLU A 87 0.24 -8.34 -3.68
CA GLU A 87 0.36 -8.69 -5.10
C GLU A 87 -0.98 -9.12 -5.71
N GLY A 88 -1.74 -9.96 -4.97
CA GLY A 88 -3.00 -10.51 -5.45
C GLY A 88 -4.12 -9.50 -5.54
N LEU A 89 -4.18 -8.55 -4.61
CA LEU A 89 -5.24 -7.54 -4.54
C LEU A 89 -4.88 -6.20 -5.20
N LEU A 90 -3.76 -6.13 -5.89
CA LEU A 90 -3.37 -4.93 -6.62
C LEU A 90 -4.38 -4.59 -7.71
N ARG A 91 -4.87 -5.59 -8.46
CA ARG A 91 -5.84 -5.38 -9.54
C ARG A 91 -7.17 -4.83 -9.05
N PRO A 92 -7.85 -5.40 -8.05
CA PRO A 92 -9.05 -4.80 -7.48
C PRO A 92 -8.80 -3.37 -6.97
N CYS A 93 -7.72 -3.13 -6.23
CA CYS A 93 -7.35 -1.82 -5.74
C CYS A 93 -7.24 -0.79 -6.88
N MET A 94 -6.57 -1.14 -7.97
CA MET A 94 -6.42 -0.26 -9.13
C MET A 94 -7.72 -0.09 -9.90
N HIS A 95 -8.51 -1.17 -10.06
CA HIS A 95 -9.80 -1.11 -10.74
C HIS A 95 -10.76 -0.16 -10.04
N TYR A 96 -11.00 -0.37 -8.75
CA TYR A 96 -11.95 0.45 -7.99
C TYR A 96 -11.47 1.90 -7.83
N ARG A 97 -10.18 2.15 -7.77
CA ARG A 97 -9.65 3.51 -7.68
C ARG A 97 -9.78 4.28 -9.00
N TRP A 98 -9.53 3.66 -10.15
CA TRP A 98 -9.31 4.37 -11.41
C TRP A 98 -10.47 4.26 -12.40
N ASN A 99 -11.35 3.27 -12.26
CA ASN A 99 -12.44 3.03 -13.21
C ASN A 99 -13.82 3.50 -12.69
N HIS A 100 -13.86 4.15 -11.54
CA HIS A 100 -15.07 4.75 -10.95
C HIS A 100 -14.92 6.26 -10.80
N ASP A 101 -14.72 6.96 -11.92
CA ASP A 101 -14.41 8.40 -11.97
C ASP A 101 -15.44 9.27 -11.25
N GLN A 102 -16.74 8.97 -11.35
CA GLN A 102 -17.77 9.77 -10.71
C GLN A 102 -17.61 9.85 -9.18
N SER A 103 -17.12 8.78 -8.56
CA SER A 103 -16.93 8.71 -7.11
C SER A 103 -15.57 9.21 -6.65
N ASN A 104 -14.54 9.03 -7.48
CA ASN A 104 -13.15 9.14 -7.03
C ASN A 104 -12.41 10.36 -7.57
N ARG A 105 -12.94 11.02 -8.60
CA ARG A 105 -12.19 12.05 -9.34
C ARG A 105 -11.71 13.20 -8.46
N GLU A 106 -12.58 13.77 -7.65
CA GLU A 106 -12.23 14.91 -6.79
C GLU A 106 -11.19 14.52 -5.75
N PHE A 107 -11.37 13.35 -5.12
CA PHE A 107 -10.45 12.81 -4.15
C PHE A 107 -9.06 12.55 -4.74
N LEU A 108 -8.99 11.94 -5.92
CA LEU A 108 -7.73 11.67 -6.62
C LEU A 108 -7.05 12.95 -7.05
N GLN A 109 -7.80 13.89 -7.63
CA GLN A 109 -7.27 15.20 -8.04
C GLN A 109 -6.62 15.91 -6.84
N PHE A 110 -7.34 16.02 -5.73
CA PHE A 110 -6.82 16.64 -4.50
C PHE A 110 -5.54 15.95 -4.00
N HIS A 111 -5.50 14.62 -4.00
CA HIS A 111 -4.35 13.87 -3.54
C HIS A 111 -3.13 14.06 -4.43
N PHE A 112 -3.31 13.99 -5.75
CA PHE A 112 -2.20 14.18 -6.69
C PHE A 112 -1.71 15.62 -6.71
N GLU A 113 -2.58 16.61 -6.62
CA GLU A 113 -2.18 18.02 -6.46
C GLU A 113 -1.38 18.25 -5.18
N THR A 114 -1.77 17.61 -4.08
CA THR A 114 -1.02 17.66 -2.82
C THR A 114 0.39 17.07 -2.96
N ILE A 115 0.55 16.00 -3.74
CA ILE A 115 1.87 15.42 -4.03
C ILE A 115 2.76 16.41 -4.79
N TYR A 116 2.18 17.17 -5.72
CA TYR A 116 2.90 18.10 -6.60
C TYR A 116 2.80 19.56 -6.14
N LYS A 117 2.36 19.83 -4.91
CA LYS A 117 2.06 21.18 -4.40
C LYS A 117 3.20 22.19 -4.54
N ASP A 118 4.44 21.72 -4.55
CA ASP A 118 5.64 22.55 -4.64
C ASP A 118 6.13 22.72 -6.12
N HIS A 119 5.41 22.18 -7.10
CA HIS A 119 5.69 22.38 -8.52
C HIS A 119 5.02 23.63 -9.06
N SER A 120 5.52 24.13 -10.18
CA SER A 120 5.01 25.36 -10.84
C SER A 120 3.56 25.24 -11.34
N ASN A 121 3.11 24.02 -11.64
CA ASN A 121 1.73 23.73 -12.05
C ASN A 121 1.27 22.39 -11.49
N PRO A 122 0.85 22.35 -10.19
CA PRO A 122 0.42 21.14 -9.53
C PRO A 122 -0.74 20.42 -10.23
N SER A 123 -1.75 21.16 -10.67
CA SER A 123 -2.94 20.59 -11.32
C SER A 123 -2.62 19.90 -12.65
N LYS A 124 -1.73 20.49 -13.46
CA LYS A 124 -1.27 19.85 -14.69
C LYS A 124 -0.48 18.57 -14.40
N MET A 125 0.48 18.64 -13.46
CA MET A 125 1.29 17.48 -13.07
C MET A 125 0.41 16.33 -12.53
N ALA A 126 -0.62 16.68 -11.75
CA ALA A 126 -1.59 15.72 -11.24
C ALA A 126 -2.37 15.06 -12.39
N ALA A 127 -2.92 15.86 -13.31
CA ALA A 127 -3.67 15.36 -14.45
C ALA A 127 -2.84 14.45 -15.35
N ASP A 128 -1.63 14.87 -15.72
CA ASP A 128 -0.71 14.10 -16.56
C ASP A 128 -0.37 12.74 -15.91
N ARG A 129 -0.10 12.73 -14.59
CA ARG A 129 0.20 11.49 -13.85
C ARG A 129 -1.01 10.57 -13.74
N MET A 130 -2.19 11.11 -13.49
CA MET A 130 -3.43 10.34 -13.42
C MET A 130 -3.75 9.70 -14.77
N GLN A 131 -3.56 10.44 -15.87
CA GLN A 131 -3.73 9.92 -17.22
C GLN A 131 -2.72 8.80 -17.52
N GLU A 132 -1.45 8.98 -17.20
CA GLU A 132 -0.42 7.95 -17.37
C GLU A 132 -0.78 6.65 -16.64
N ILE A 133 -1.32 6.75 -15.42
CA ILE A 133 -1.72 5.55 -14.67
C ILE A 133 -2.87 4.83 -15.37
N ARG A 134 -3.88 5.55 -15.86
CA ARG A 134 -5.01 4.95 -16.55
C ARG A 134 -4.63 4.29 -17.87
N GLU A 135 -3.78 4.96 -18.65
CA GLU A 135 -3.48 4.53 -20.02
C GLU A 135 -2.35 3.51 -20.10
N ASN A 136 -1.42 3.53 -19.16
CA ASN A 136 -0.21 2.70 -19.24
C ASN A 136 -0.08 1.73 -18.06
N VAL A 137 -0.30 2.19 -16.83
CA VAL A 137 -0.06 1.33 -15.65
C VAL A 137 -1.17 0.30 -15.46
N ASN A 138 -2.44 0.72 -15.54
CA ASN A 138 -3.58 -0.18 -15.40
C ASN A 138 -3.57 -1.30 -16.45
N PRO A 139 -3.43 -1.01 -17.75
CA PRO A 139 -3.35 -2.05 -18.77
C PRO A 139 -2.16 -2.98 -18.58
N ALA A 140 -0.98 -2.46 -18.21
CA ALA A 140 0.21 -3.27 -17.96
C ALA A 140 0.01 -4.29 -16.80
N TRP A 141 -0.91 -4.01 -15.87
CA TRP A 141 -1.27 -4.92 -14.79
C TRP A 141 -2.50 -5.78 -15.11
N GLY A 142 -3.03 -5.68 -16.31
CA GLY A 142 -4.21 -6.42 -16.74
C GLY A 142 -5.51 -5.89 -16.14
N VAL A 143 -5.56 -4.61 -15.81
CA VAL A 143 -6.80 -3.90 -15.44
C VAL A 143 -7.33 -3.23 -16.70
N VAL A 144 -8.08 -3.99 -17.48
CA VAL A 144 -8.65 -3.62 -18.76
C VAL A 144 -10.13 -3.97 -18.80
N PRO A 145 -10.96 -3.38 -19.69
CA PRO A 145 -12.40 -3.61 -19.70
C PRO A 145 -12.78 -5.10 -19.72
N GLU A 146 -12.03 -5.93 -20.43
CA GLU A 146 -12.29 -7.36 -20.59
C GLU A 146 -12.09 -8.14 -19.27
N THR A 147 -11.38 -7.58 -18.30
CA THR A 147 -11.11 -8.22 -17.00
C THR A 147 -11.91 -7.63 -15.84
N HIS A 148 -12.67 -6.55 -16.06
CA HIS A 148 -13.38 -5.85 -14.96
C HIS A 148 -14.34 -6.78 -14.22
N ASP A 149 -15.24 -7.48 -14.92
CA ASP A 149 -16.20 -8.39 -14.30
C ASP A 149 -15.53 -9.50 -13.48
N LEU A 150 -14.41 -10.04 -13.98
CA LEU A 150 -13.63 -11.03 -13.26
C LEU A 150 -13.01 -10.44 -11.99
N ILE A 151 -12.42 -9.26 -12.08
CA ILE A 151 -11.82 -8.56 -10.92
C ILE A 151 -12.88 -8.30 -9.86
N GLU A 152 -14.05 -7.79 -10.24
CA GLU A 152 -15.15 -7.49 -9.34
C GLU A 152 -15.72 -8.74 -8.68
N SER A 153 -15.99 -9.80 -9.45
CA SER A 153 -16.52 -11.06 -8.92
C SER A 153 -15.55 -11.71 -7.92
N MET A 154 -14.26 -11.73 -8.23
CA MET A 154 -13.23 -12.23 -7.32
C MET A 154 -13.13 -11.38 -6.05
N HIS A 155 -13.22 -10.07 -6.17
CA HIS A 155 -13.16 -9.16 -5.03
C HIS A 155 -14.35 -9.34 -4.10
N VAL A 156 -15.57 -9.41 -4.63
CA VAL A 156 -16.80 -9.68 -3.86
C VAL A 156 -16.72 -11.04 -3.14
N ALA A 157 -16.25 -12.08 -3.84
CA ALA A 157 -16.03 -13.40 -3.23
C ALA A 157 -15.03 -13.36 -2.07
N LEU A 158 -13.94 -12.60 -2.22
CA LEU A 158 -12.98 -12.37 -1.14
C LEU A 158 -13.61 -11.64 0.04
N LEU A 159 -14.29 -10.51 -0.21
CA LEU A 159 -14.96 -9.72 0.84
C LEU A 159 -15.96 -10.56 1.63
N THR A 160 -16.69 -11.44 0.95
CA THR A 160 -17.63 -12.38 1.59
C THR A 160 -16.89 -13.32 2.56
N LYS A 161 -15.76 -13.89 2.14
CA LYS A 161 -14.94 -14.75 2.99
C LYS A 161 -14.31 -14.00 4.17
N LEU A 162 -13.82 -12.79 3.91
CA LEU A 162 -13.26 -11.93 4.97
C LEU A 162 -14.33 -11.56 6.01
N ASN A 163 -15.54 -11.21 5.57
CA ASN A 163 -16.65 -10.91 6.44
C ASN A 163 -17.04 -12.13 7.33
N GLN A 164 -17.10 -13.33 6.75
CA GLN A 164 -17.33 -14.55 7.49
C GLN A 164 -16.23 -14.87 8.51
N HIS A 165 -14.98 -14.59 8.16
CA HIS A 165 -13.84 -14.78 9.05
C HIS A 165 -13.86 -13.78 10.20
N PHE A 166 -13.95 -12.48 9.89
CA PHE A 166 -13.88 -11.41 10.88
C PHE A 166 -15.13 -11.26 11.75
N SER A 167 -16.25 -11.91 11.38
CA SER A 167 -17.40 -12.06 12.28
C SER A 167 -17.11 -12.96 13.48
N LYS A 168 -16.06 -13.78 13.42
CA LYS A 168 -15.67 -14.75 14.46
C LYS A 168 -14.31 -14.45 15.08
N HIS A 169 -13.43 -13.82 14.33
CA HIS A 169 -12.05 -13.56 14.72
C HIS A 169 -11.69 -12.09 14.46
N PRO A 170 -11.12 -11.36 15.43
CA PRO A 170 -10.77 -9.97 15.23
C PRO A 170 -9.60 -9.74 14.27
N TYR A 171 -8.77 -10.77 14.01
CA TYR A 171 -7.61 -10.73 13.12
C TYR A 171 -7.46 -12.04 12.35
N PHE A 172 -6.63 -12.08 11.33
CA PHE A 172 -6.43 -13.27 10.47
C PHE A 172 -6.05 -14.54 11.24
N LEU A 173 -5.22 -14.43 12.26
CA LEU A 173 -4.75 -15.58 13.04
C LEU A 173 -5.30 -15.63 14.47
N GLY A 174 -6.44 -14.99 14.71
CA GLY A 174 -7.15 -15.06 15.98
C GLY A 174 -7.24 -13.76 16.75
N SER A 175 -6.71 -13.69 17.98
CA SER A 175 -6.95 -12.58 18.91
C SER A 175 -5.95 -11.43 18.84
N LYS A 176 -4.85 -11.59 18.11
CA LYS A 176 -3.79 -10.59 17.97
C LYS A 176 -3.50 -10.31 16.50
N PRO A 177 -3.19 -9.05 16.14
CA PRO A 177 -2.79 -8.74 14.78
C PRO A 177 -1.50 -9.43 14.41
N CYS A 178 -1.39 -9.88 13.16
CA CYS A 178 -0.18 -10.42 12.58
C CYS A 178 0.23 -9.59 11.34
N ILE A 179 1.36 -9.92 10.72
CA ILE A 179 1.88 -9.20 9.54
C ILE A 179 0.83 -9.10 8.42
N ALA A 180 0.02 -10.17 8.21
CA ALA A 180 -1.03 -10.19 7.20
C ALA A 180 -2.10 -9.12 7.41
N ASP A 181 -2.45 -8.80 8.65
CA ASP A 181 -3.45 -7.77 8.95
C ASP A 181 -2.99 -6.40 8.47
N PHE A 182 -1.71 -6.07 8.64
CA PHE A 182 -1.12 -4.84 8.13
C PHE A 182 -0.99 -4.85 6.60
N GLY A 183 -0.61 -6.00 6.03
CA GLY A 183 -0.54 -6.18 4.58
C GLY A 183 -1.87 -5.90 3.90
N MET A 184 -2.95 -6.43 4.43
CA MET A 184 -4.31 -6.26 3.90
C MET A 184 -4.79 -4.81 3.91
N MET A 185 -4.30 -3.97 4.83
CA MET A 185 -4.65 -2.54 4.87
C MET A 185 -4.19 -1.75 3.63
N ALA A 186 -3.23 -2.26 2.86
CA ALA A 186 -2.77 -1.57 1.65
C ALA A 186 -3.85 -1.60 0.54
N PRO A 187 -4.31 -2.76 0.07
CA PRO A 187 -5.31 -2.86 -1.00
C PRO A 187 -6.72 -2.48 -0.55
N MET A 188 -7.08 -2.69 0.72
CA MET A 188 -8.41 -2.35 1.23
C MET A 188 -8.61 -0.86 1.46
N TYR A 189 -7.53 -0.09 1.51
CA TYR A 189 -7.56 1.37 1.66
C TYR A 189 -7.37 2.10 0.31
N GLY A 190 -7.13 1.37 -0.74
CA GLY A 190 -6.76 1.85 -2.06
C GLY A 190 -7.88 2.36 -2.95
#